data_6a0f82f8c03ca2d8f17635a87cfc450c
#
_entry.id   6a0f82f8c03ca2d8f17635a87cfc450c
#
_cell.length_a   1.000
_cell.length_b   1.000
_cell.length_c   1.000
_cell.angle_alpha   90.00
_cell.angle_beta   90.00
_cell.angle_gamma   90.00
#
_symmetry.space_group_name_H-M   'P 1'
#
loop_
_entity.id
_entity.type
_entity.pdbx_description
1 polymer ?
#
loop_
_entity_poly.entity_id
_entity_poly.type
_entity_poly.pdbx_seq_one_letter_code
_entity_poly.pdbx_strand_id
1 'polypeptide(L)'
;MKRTGTKKDVKLRGIVPLSVIVSILLFVLPFMETKIMSWYAEKSVDHDMKLTINLDEQGDEFDGFGCSSCWWSQIAGNGENAEEIAKLLYSEEGLGLNIYRYNIGAGSADNFKDTISDPWRRSESFYVYDYETETGYYDFTRDADAQAFLDLCLSYGCIDTVVLFANSPHYSMTLNNKTGGNDNWWVCNLPEENYEAYANYFLTITEYFIEKGVPVKYISPINEPNWSWGNSGSASQEGCFYGSEEIYGVYRAFAKEIEERGLDVLLSGPESGEISHRTYEWFEYLYNDPEIRPYLGNLSYHSYWTDNNVQNKIGLGNWIEENITDLPVEMSEWCHLPCESPIDSIDGALLQARVMANDINFTHVDSWTAWVGVNGIGIGADGKEYSDGLLVATDGNISDFKIPMRYYAVAHYSKYIPVGSKVVETTKDIYDYIEERDNEGNIVEANYITNVVSFLTPDNKVVTVIVNEGEDRDVKFKVDRDNMTVITTTQEKQLDETYSGKVKKIEIPAKSITTIVFE
;
A
#
# COMPACT_ATOMS: atom_id res chain seq x y z
N MET A 1 100.50 -39.98 25.08
CA MET A 1 100.00 -38.57 24.92
C MET A 1 98.54 -38.55 25.27
N LYS A 2 98.18 -37.89 26.41
CA LYS A 2 96.84 -37.79 26.89
C LYS A 2 96.13 -36.63 26.21
N ARG A 3 94.91 -36.81 25.70
CA ARG A 3 93.95 -35.70 25.40
C ARG A 3 92.68 -35.88 26.25
N THR A 4 92.55 -35.06 27.24
CA THR A 4 91.35 -34.89 28.06
C THR A 4 90.39 -34.02 27.30
N GLY A 5 89.21 -34.52 26.99
CA GLY A 5 88.06 -33.74 26.45
C GLY A 5 87.03 -33.51 27.53
N THR A 6 86.91 -32.28 27.99
CA THR A 6 85.85 -31.84 28.90
C THR A 6 84.54 -31.73 28.15
N LYS A 7 83.53 -32.51 28.56
CA LYS A 7 82.13 -32.32 28.16
C LYS A 7 81.58 -31.06 28.91
N LYS A 8 81.14 -30.07 28.18
CA LYS A 8 80.35 -28.98 28.68
C LYS A 8 78.93 -29.48 28.86
N ASP A 9 78.50 -29.65 30.11
CA ASP A 9 77.09 -29.81 30.44
C ASP A 9 76.34 -28.49 30.14
N VAL A 10 75.55 -28.47 29.11
CA VAL A 10 74.61 -27.40 28.79
C VAL A 10 73.44 -27.59 29.75
N LYS A 11 73.34 -26.71 30.76
CA LYS A 11 72.21 -26.70 31.70
C LYS A 11 70.92 -26.34 30.96
N LEU A 12 70.08 -27.33 30.70
CA LEU A 12 68.71 -27.22 30.17
C LEU A 12 67.70 -26.66 31.22
N ARG A 13 68.16 -25.81 32.15
CA ARG A 13 67.31 -25.30 33.25
C ARG A 13 66.39 -24.11 32.84
N GLY A 14 66.51 -23.56 31.61
CA GLY A 14 65.71 -22.43 31.18
C GLY A 14 64.61 -22.75 30.17
N ILE A 15 64.61 -23.96 29.56
CA ILE A 15 63.70 -24.29 28.43
C ILE A 15 62.35 -24.81 28.96
N VAL A 16 62.32 -25.53 30.10
CA VAL A 16 61.09 -26.08 30.65
C VAL A 16 60.12 -24.99 31.14
N PRO A 17 60.56 -23.91 31.86
CA PRO A 17 59.67 -22.83 32.21
C PRO A 17 59.11 -22.03 31.01
N LEU A 18 59.94 -21.86 29.97
CA LEU A 18 59.52 -21.11 28.79
C LEU A 18 58.49 -21.89 27.96
N SER A 19 58.62 -23.19 27.84
CA SER A 19 57.64 -24.04 27.12
C SER A 19 56.31 -24.12 27.87
N VAL A 20 56.32 -24.14 29.20
CA VAL A 20 55.13 -24.10 30.04
C VAL A 20 54.43 -22.73 29.95
N ILE A 21 55.19 -21.64 29.93
CA ILE A 21 54.65 -20.28 29.76
C ILE A 21 54.05 -20.14 28.36
N VAL A 22 54.71 -20.61 27.32
CA VAL A 22 54.20 -20.60 25.94
C VAL A 22 52.96 -21.48 25.78
N SER A 23 52.89 -22.63 26.42
CA SER A 23 51.69 -23.48 26.40
C SER A 23 50.54 -22.85 27.15
N ILE A 24 50.76 -22.20 28.30
CA ILE A 24 49.75 -21.46 29.01
C ILE A 24 49.24 -20.27 28.19
N LEU A 25 50.13 -19.53 27.52
CA LEU A 25 49.77 -18.44 26.65
C LEU A 25 48.96 -18.93 25.43
N LEU A 26 49.34 -20.03 24.81
CA LEU A 26 48.59 -20.61 23.68
C LEU A 26 47.19 -21.15 24.07
N PHE A 27 47.01 -21.57 25.30
CA PHE A 27 45.72 -22.05 25.79
C PHE A 27 44.83 -20.92 26.38
N VAL A 28 45.41 -19.92 26.99
CA VAL A 28 44.69 -18.85 27.69
C VAL A 28 44.40 -17.67 26.77
N LEU A 29 45.28 -17.38 25.79
CA LEU A 29 45.08 -16.29 24.82
C LEU A 29 43.77 -16.43 24.03
N PRO A 30 43.39 -17.59 23.44
CA PRO A 30 42.11 -17.70 22.74
C PRO A 30 40.89 -17.51 23.67
N PHE A 31 40.96 -17.93 24.94
CA PHE A 31 39.90 -17.68 25.92
C PHE A 31 39.85 -16.24 26.41
N MET A 32 40.98 -15.56 26.48
CA MET A 32 41.06 -14.13 26.77
C MET A 32 40.60 -13.31 25.55
N GLU A 33 40.99 -13.72 24.37
CA GLU A 33 40.60 -13.06 23.11
C GLU A 33 39.08 -13.14 22.91
N THR A 34 38.45 -14.31 23.11
CA THR A 34 36.98 -14.45 23.04
C THR A 34 36.28 -13.66 24.15
N LYS A 35 36.79 -13.63 25.37
CA LYS A 35 36.22 -12.80 26.46
C LYS A 35 36.45 -11.32 26.27
N ILE A 36 37.59 -10.92 25.72
CA ILE A 36 37.90 -9.54 25.41
C ILE A 36 37.05 -9.08 24.22
N MET A 37 36.91 -9.93 23.18
CA MET A 37 36.05 -9.64 22.03
C MET A 37 34.58 -9.59 22.42
N SER A 38 34.08 -10.52 23.26
CA SER A 38 32.71 -10.45 23.81
C SER A 38 32.49 -9.21 24.68
N TRP A 39 33.47 -8.85 25.53
CA TRP A 39 33.39 -7.64 26.37
C TRP A 39 33.49 -6.34 25.53
N TYR A 40 34.29 -6.33 24.44
CA TYR A 40 34.31 -5.23 23.48
C TYR A 40 33.01 -5.19 22.66
N ALA A 41 32.46 -6.31 22.28
CA ALA A 41 31.17 -6.39 21.61
C ALA A 41 30.03 -5.90 22.51
N GLU A 42 29.99 -6.35 23.81
CA GLU A 42 29.02 -5.86 24.79
C GLU A 42 29.17 -4.36 25.15
N LYS A 43 30.39 -3.79 25.09
CA LYS A 43 30.62 -2.37 25.39
C LYS A 43 30.63 -1.46 24.17
N SER A 44 30.73 -2.01 22.96
CA SER A 44 30.85 -1.18 21.74
C SER A 44 29.53 -0.80 21.13
N VAL A 45 28.42 -1.47 21.47
CA VAL A 45 27.09 -1.20 20.96
C VAL A 45 26.26 -0.54 22.06
N ASP A 46 26.05 0.76 21.92
CA ASP A 46 25.23 1.58 22.84
C ASP A 46 23.78 1.73 22.34
N HIS A 47 23.38 0.88 21.39
CA HIS A 47 22.07 0.87 20.72
C HIS A 47 21.74 -0.54 20.22
N ASP A 48 20.44 -0.83 20.10
CA ASP A 48 19.95 -2.10 19.53
C ASP A 48 19.90 -2.05 18.00
N MET A 49 19.64 -0.86 17.45
CA MET A 49 19.59 -0.61 16.03
C MET A 49 20.17 0.77 15.68
N LYS A 50 20.91 0.85 14.58
CA LYS A 50 21.32 2.13 14.00
C LYS A 50 20.71 2.31 12.62
N LEU A 51 20.01 3.41 12.45
CA LEU A 51 19.52 3.87 11.16
C LEU A 51 20.50 4.85 10.54
N THR A 52 20.86 4.59 9.28
CA THR A 52 21.62 5.54 8.44
C THR A 52 20.71 5.98 7.31
N ILE A 53 20.42 7.28 7.27
CA ILE A 53 19.58 7.92 6.26
C ILE A 53 20.49 8.66 5.30
N ASN A 54 20.50 8.27 4.05
CA ASN A 54 21.36 8.80 3.00
C ASN A 54 20.53 9.74 2.09
N LEU A 55 20.72 11.04 2.25
CA LEU A 55 19.96 12.05 1.49
C LEU A 55 20.48 12.26 0.06
N ASP A 56 21.62 11.69 -0.29
CA ASP A 56 22.18 11.76 -1.64
C ASP A 56 21.56 10.72 -2.59
N GLU A 57 20.95 9.66 -2.04
CA GLU A 57 20.25 8.61 -2.79
C GLU A 57 18.74 8.81 -2.64
N GLN A 58 18.11 9.36 -3.67
CA GLN A 58 16.70 9.73 -3.71
C GLN A 58 15.98 8.99 -4.84
N GLY A 59 14.78 8.49 -4.54
CA GLY A 59 13.82 8.00 -5.52
C GLY A 59 13.05 9.13 -6.22
N ASP A 60 12.03 8.75 -6.96
CA ASP A 60 11.13 9.67 -7.63
C ASP A 60 10.23 10.45 -6.64
N GLU A 61 9.46 11.40 -7.14
CA GLU A 61 8.53 12.18 -6.34
C GLU A 61 7.32 11.32 -5.97
N PHE A 62 6.97 11.30 -4.70
CA PHE A 62 5.83 10.57 -4.17
C PHE A 62 4.55 11.41 -4.33
N ASP A 63 3.55 10.85 -5.03
CA ASP A 63 2.30 11.51 -5.41
C ASP A 63 1.25 11.56 -4.28
N GLY A 64 1.46 10.79 -3.21
CA GLY A 64 0.63 10.91 -2.00
C GLY A 64 -0.19 9.67 -1.63
N PHE A 65 -1.26 9.93 -0.85
CA PHE A 65 -2.08 8.90 -0.24
C PHE A 65 -3.56 9.12 -0.55
N GLY A 66 -4.30 8.02 -0.71
CA GLY A 66 -5.71 8.06 -1.00
C GLY A 66 -6.55 6.98 -0.34
N CYS A 67 -7.85 7.03 -0.62
CA CYS A 67 -8.72 5.90 -0.38
C CYS A 67 -9.85 5.82 -1.42
N SER A 68 -10.38 4.59 -1.61
CA SER A 68 -11.55 4.36 -2.45
C SER A 68 -12.84 4.80 -1.75
N SER A 69 -13.72 5.42 -2.53
CA SER A 69 -15.06 5.83 -2.10
C SER A 69 -16.12 4.73 -2.26
N CYS A 70 -15.75 3.58 -2.79
CA CYS A 70 -16.61 2.45 -3.09
C CYS A 70 -16.99 1.71 -1.80
N TRP A 71 -18.18 1.51 -1.45
CA TRP A 71 -19.49 1.95 -1.98
C TRP A 71 -20.14 2.93 -0.98
N TRP A 72 -19.45 3.17 0.10
CA TRP A 72 -19.93 3.92 1.26
C TRP A 72 -20.30 5.37 0.94
N SER A 73 -19.63 6.00 -0.06
CA SER A 73 -19.89 7.38 -0.42
C SER A 73 -21.31 7.60 -0.95
N GLN A 74 -21.89 6.60 -1.62
CA GLN A 74 -23.29 6.62 -2.08
C GLN A 74 -24.32 6.58 -0.94
N ILE A 75 -23.88 6.35 0.30
CA ILE A 75 -24.71 6.36 1.51
C ILE A 75 -24.38 7.57 2.38
N ALA A 76 -23.07 7.89 2.49
CA ALA A 76 -22.59 8.96 3.36
C ALA A 76 -22.87 10.37 2.82
N GLY A 77 -23.01 10.56 1.51
CA GLY A 77 -22.95 11.86 0.88
C GLY A 77 -23.96 12.90 1.36
N ASN A 78 -25.18 12.48 1.68
CA ASN A 78 -26.19 13.32 2.32
C ASN A 78 -26.48 12.89 3.77
N GLY A 79 -25.63 12.05 4.35
CA GLY A 79 -25.75 11.58 5.74
C GLY A 79 -25.41 12.65 6.76
N GLU A 80 -25.89 12.47 8.00
CA GLU A 80 -25.64 13.40 9.11
C GLU A 80 -24.14 13.57 9.42
N ASN A 81 -23.31 12.57 9.11
CA ASN A 81 -21.88 12.54 9.39
C ASN A 81 -21.00 12.83 8.15
N ALA A 82 -21.59 13.19 7.01
CA ALA A 82 -20.83 13.42 5.77
C ALA A 82 -19.66 14.40 5.98
N GLU A 83 -19.93 15.53 6.65
CA GLU A 83 -18.94 16.58 6.91
C GLU A 83 -17.80 16.08 7.81
N GLU A 84 -18.12 15.34 8.88
CA GLU A 84 -17.12 14.82 9.81
C GLU A 84 -16.24 13.72 9.15
N ILE A 85 -16.85 12.83 8.37
CA ILE A 85 -16.13 11.79 7.60
C ILE A 85 -15.21 12.44 6.57
N ALA A 86 -15.72 13.40 5.78
CA ALA A 86 -14.93 14.11 4.78
C ALA A 86 -13.77 14.88 5.44
N LYS A 87 -14.00 15.52 6.59
CA LYS A 87 -12.97 16.20 7.37
C LYS A 87 -11.89 15.22 7.86
N LEU A 88 -12.29 14.08 8.42
CA LEU A 88 -11.33 13.08 8.92
C LEU A 88 -10.46 12.48 7.81
N LEU A 89 -10.99 12.30 6.61
CA LEU A 89 -10.24 11.67 5.51
C LEU A 89 -9.47 12.72 4.69
N TYR A 90 -10.08 13.85 4.32
CA TYR A 90 -9.59 14.75 3.26
C TYR A 90 -9.27 16.18 3.71
N SER A 91 -9.20 16.46 5.02
CA SER A 91 -8.72 17.75 5.49
C SER A 91 -7.35 17.66 6.17
N GLU A 92 -6.61 18.77 6.26
CA GLU A 92 -5.33 18.88 6.99
C GLU A 92 -5.46 18.50 8.48
N GLU A 93 -6.63 18.70 9.09
CA GLU A 93 -6.89 18.30 10.47
C GLU A 93 -7.01 16.78 10.60
N GLY A 94 -7.54 16.11 9.58
CA GLY A 94 -7.68 14.66 9.46
C GLY A 94 -6.44 13.98 8.89
N LEU A 95 -6.65 13.02 7.96
CA LEU A 95 -5.56 12.32 7.25
C LEU A 95 -4.90 13.17 6.16
N GLY A 96 -5.58 14.20 5.64
CA GLY A 96 -5.08 15.02 4.55
C GLY A 96 -4.86 14.25 3.25
N LEU A 97 -5.68 13.22 2.98
CA LEU A 97 -5.57 12.45 1.75
C LEU A 97 -5.74 13.34 0.53
N ASN A 98 -4.88 13.18 -0.48
CA ASN A 98 -4.89 13.98 -1.70
C ASN A 98 -5.40 13.21 -2.93
N ILE A 99 -5.54 11.89 -2.85
CA ILE A 99 -6.04 11.04 -3.93
C ILE A 99 -7.45 10.53 -3.56
N TYR A 100 -8.43 10.79 -4.44
CA TYR A 100 -9.79 10.29 -4.31
C TYR A 100 -10.08 9.29 -5.44
N ARG A 101 -10.35 8.03 -5.09
CA ARG A 101 -10.68 6.98 -6.07
C ARG A 101 -12.19 6.79 -6.13
N TYR A 102 -12.82 7.40 -7.18
CA TYR A 102 -14.26 7.41 -7.40
C TYR A 102 -14.73 6.20 -8.21
N ASN A 103 -15.74 5.48 -7.71
CA ASN A 103 -16.33 4.35 -8.41
C ASN A 103 -17.38 4.79 -9.43
N ILE A 104 -17.16 4.53 -10.71
CA ILE A 104 -18.20 4.62 -11.74
C ILE A 104 -19.01 3.32 -11.70
N GLY A 105 -20.22 3.38 -11.13
CA GLY A 105 -21.09 2.23 -10.98
C GLY A 105 -21.54 1.65 -12.31
N ALA A 106 -21.57 0.33 -12.39
CA ALA A 106 -22.00 -0.41 -13.58
C ALA A 106 -23.53 -0.63 -13.67
N GLY A 107 -24.28 -0.10 -12.69
CA GLY A 107 -25.74 -0.12 -12.67
C GLY A 107 -26.36 -1.34 -12.00
N SER A 108 -25.64 -2.02 -11.10
CA SER A 108 -26.17 -3.16 -10.36
C SER A 108 -27.39 -2.81 -9.50
N ALA A 109 -27.49 -1.56 -9.03
CA ALA A 109 -28.64 -1.10 -8.25
C ALA A 109 -29.92 -1.02 -9.10
N ASP A 110 -29.81 -0.74 -10.39
CA ASP A 110 -30.91 -0.55 -11.32
C ASP A 110 -31.31 -1.84 -12.05
N ASN A 111 -30.40 -2.80 -12.10
CA ASN A 111 -30.53 -3.97 -12.92
C ASN A 111 -31.23 -5.12 -12.18
N PHE A 112 -32.49 -5.41 -12.53
CA PHE A 112 -33.24 -6.50 -11.94
C PHE A 112 -32.69 -7.91 -12.25
N LYS A 113 -31.79 -8.04 -13.23
CA LYS A 113 -31.13 -9.31 -13.57
C LYS A 113 -29.90 -9.56 -12.71
N ASP A 114 -29.40 -8.52 -12.02
CA ASP A 114 -28.20 -8.64 -11.22
C ASP A 114 -28.40 -9.51 -9.98
N THR A 115 -27.32 -10.16 -9.55
CA THR A 115 -27.35 -11.16 -8.47
C THR A 115 -26.56 -10.74 -7.24
N ILE A 116 -26.09 -9.51 -7.18
CA ILE A 116 -25.40 -8.95 -6.00
C ILE A 116 -26.41 -8.86 -4.85
N SER A 117 -26.16 -9.65 -3.79
CA SER A 117 -27.09 -9.79 -2.68
C SER A 117 -27.00 -8.68 -1.66
N ASP A 118 -25.81 -8.08 -1.50
CA ASP A 118 -25.57 -7.00 -0.54
C ASP A 118 -25.98 -5.64 -1.14
N PRO A 119 -27.02 -4.97 -0.63
CA PRO A 119 -27.43 -3.66 -1.12
C PRO A 119 -26.34 -2.58 -0.98
N TRP A 120 -25.47 -2.71 0.03
CA TRP A 120 -24.34 -1.80 0.24
C TRP A 120 -23.37 -1.79 -0.94
N ARG A 121 -23.23 -2.92 -1.64
CA ARG A 121 -22.29 -3.13 -2.75
C ARG A 121 -22.91 -2.98 -4.13
N ARG A 122 -24.15 -2.47 -4.22
CA ARG A 122 -24.80 -2.15 -5.49
C ARG A 122 -24.59 -0.68 -5.81
N SER A 123 -24.28 -0.38 -7.06
CA SER A 123 -24.04 0.97 -7.55
C SER A 123 -25.07 1.39 -8.59
N GLU A 124 -25.49 2.65 -8.56
CA GLU A 124 -26.19 3.28 -9.67
C GLU A 124 -25.22 3.50 -10.84
N SER A 125 -25.77 3.60 -12.07
CA SER A 125 -25.02 4.05 -13.22
C SER A 125 -25.52 5.40 -13.70
N PHE A 126 -24.63 6.21 -14.26
CA PHE A 126 -25.00 7.45 -15.01
C PHE A 126 -25.70 7.16 -16.33
N TYR A 127 -25.74 5.91 -16.78
CA TYR A 127 -26.38 5.48 -18.03
C TYR A 127 -27.60 4.62 -17.71
N VAL A 128 -28.78 5.11 -18.08
CA VAL A 128 -30.06 4.42 -17.90
C VAL A 128 -30.37 3.67 -19.20
N TYR A 129 -30.54 2.35 -19.11
CA TYR A 129 -30.80 1.49 -20.26
C TYR A 129 -32.19 0.82 -20.16
N ASP A 130 -32.95 0.94 -21.24
CA ASP A 130 -34.27 0.33 -21.39
C ASP A 130 -34.17 -0.96 -22.23
N TYR A 131 -34.46 -2.09 -21.61
CA TYR A 131 -34.45 -3.40 -22.27
C TYR A 131 -35.54 -3.59 -23.33
N GLU A 132 -36.68 -2.83 -23.23
CA GLU A 132 -37.78 -3.00 -24.17
C GLU A 132 -37.49 -2.29 -25.48
N THR A 133 -36.85 -1.13 -25.41
CA THR A 133 -36.51 -0.32 -26.59
C THR A 133 -35.07 -0.54 -27.07
N GLU A 134 -34.25 -1.25 -26.28
CA GLU A 134 -32.82 -1.44 -26.49
C GLU A 134 -32.06 -0.12 -26.68
N THR A 135 -32.48 0.93 -25.96
CA THR A 135 -31.88 2.26 -25.99
C THR A 135 -31.53 2.75 -24.60
N GLY A 136 -30.61 3.70 -24.52
CA GLY A 136 -30.28 4.32 -23.26
C GLY A 136 -29.92 5.79 -23.40
N TYR A 137 -29.84 6.47 -22.27
CA TYR A 137 -29.45 7.88 -22.15
C TYR A 137 -28.64 8.13 -20.88
N TYR A 138 -27.84 9.20 -20.89
CA TYR A 138 -27.11 9.62 -19.71
C TYR A 138 -27.99 10.49 -18.80
N ASP A 139 -27.94 10.20 -17.51
CA ASP A 139 -28.58 10.98 -16.44
C ASP A 139 -27.56 11.28 -15.35
N PHE A 140 -26.96 12.45 -15.43
CA PHE A 140 -25.94 12.91 -14.48
C PHE A 140 -26.51 13.41 -13.13
N THR A 141 -27.81 13.28 -12.91
CA THR A 141 -28.40 13.48 -11.58
C THR A 141 -28.33 12.24 -10.70
N ARG A 142 -27.90 11.12 -11.27
CA ARG A 142 -27.74 9.83 -10.58
C ARG A 142 -26.44 9.80 -9.79
N ASP A 143 -26.32 8.80 -8.91
CA ASP A 143 -25.22 8.67 -7.95
C ASP A 143 -25.02 9.97 -7.14
N ALA A 144 -26.14 10.61 -6.81
CA ALA A 144 -26.18 11.97 -6.27
C ALA A 144 -25.43 12.10 -4.94
N ASP A 145 -25.53 11.08 -4.08
CA ASP A 145 -24.89 11.10 -2.77
C ASP A 145 -23.38 10.95 -2.88
N ALA A 146 -22.88 10.06 -3.75
CA ALA A 146 -21.44 9.93 -3.99
C ALA A 146 -20.84 11.19 -4.64
N GLN A 147 -21.57 11.81 -5.58
CA GLN A 147 -21.18 13.10 -6.15
C GLN A 147 -21.13 14.22 -5.09
N ALA A 148 -22.16 14.31 -4.23
CA ALA A 148 -22.20 15.30 -3.15
C ALA A 148 -21.05 15.10 -2.15
N PHE A 149 -20.70 13.84 -1.86
CA PHE A 149 -19.57 13.53 -0.99
C PHE A 149 -18.23 13.94 -1.62
N LEU A 150 -18.03 13.68 -2.91
CA LEU A 150 -16.84 14.16 -3.63
C LEU A 150 -16.74 15.69 -3.60
N ASP A 151 -17.84 16.40 -3.91
CA ASP A 151 -17.87 17.86 -3.89
C ASP A 151 -17.52 18.41 -2.49
N LEU A 152 -18.01 17.76 -1.43
CA LEU A 152 -17.68 18.10 -0.05
C LEU A 152 -16.19 17.89 0.24
N CYS A 153 -15.62 16.75 -0.15
CA CYS A 153 -14.20 16.45 0.05
C CYS A 153 -13.29 17.44 -0.70
N LEU A 154 -13.64 17.78 -1.95
CA LEU A 154 -12.93 18.79 -2.74
C LEU A 154 -12.93 20.17 -2.07
N SER A 155 -13.96 20.49 -1.31
CA SER A 155 -14.07 21.79 -0.61
C SER A 155 -12.99 22.01 0.47
N TYR A 156 -12.35 20.94 0.97
CA TYR A 156 -11.25 21.04 1.93
C TYR A 156 -9.91 21.39 1.26
N GLY A 157 -9.79 21.22 -0.06
CA GLY A 157 -8.62 21.65 -0.84
C GLY A 157 -7.38 20.76 -0.73
N CYS A 158 -7.48 19.58 -0.12
CA CYS A 158 -6.37 18.60 -0.07
C CYS A 158 -6.30 17.73 -1.33
N ILE A 159 -7.44 17.47 -1.99
CA ILE A 159 -7.49 16.58 -3.17
C ILE A 159 -6.95 17.32 -4.39
N ASP A 160 -5.89 16.79 -4.96
CA ASP A 160 -5.29 17.22 -6.22
C ASP A 160 -5.43 16.17 -7.34
N THR A 161 -5.77 14.94 -6.97
CA THR A 161 -5.88 13.81 -7.89
C THR A 161 -7.19 13.06 -7.65
N VAL A 162 -8.01 12.96 -8.70
CA VAL A 162 -9.16 12.05 -8.74
C VAL A 162 -8.89 10.95 -9.76
N VAL A 163 -9.06 9.71 -9.31
CA VAL A 163 -9.02 8.51 -10.14
C VAL A 163 -10.45 8.04 -10.35
N LEU A 164 -10.95 8.05 -11.58
CA LEU A 164 -12.22 7.40 -11.90
C LEU A 164 -11.96 5.93 -12.24
N PHE A 165 -12.60 5.01 -11.54
CA PHE A 165 -12.43 3.58 -11.81
C PHE A 165 -13.77 2.86 -11.91
N ALA A 166 -13.80 1.70 -12.54
CA ALA A 166 -14.98 0.86 -12.61
C ALA A 166 -14.64 -0.59 -12.23
N ASN A 167 -15.45 -1.17 -11.35
CA ASN A 167 -15.35 -2.59 -11.02
C ASN A 167 -15.81 -3.50 -12.17
N SER A 168 -16.75 -3.03 -12.99
CA SER A 168 -17.34 -3.77 -14.12
C SER A 168 -17.78 -2.83 -15.23
N PRO A 169 -17.84 -3.27 -16.48
CA PRO A 169 -18.58 -2.59 -17.52
C PRO A 169 -20.05 -2.49 -17.16
N HIS A 170 -20.75 -1.49 -17.73
CA HIS A 170 -22.19 -1.33 -17.57
C HIS A 170 -22.94 -2.61 -17.99
N TYR A 171 -23.96 -3.03 -17.23
CA TYR A 171 -24.66 -4.30 -17.44
C TYR A 171 -25.20 -4.49 -18.87
N SER A 172 -25.59 -3.43 -19.57
CA SER A 172 -26.11 -3.53 -20.93
C SER A 172 -25.06 -3.89 -21.98
N MET A 173 -23.77 -3.79 -21.61
CA MET A 173 -22.63 -4.10 -22.49
C MET A 173 -22.07 -5.50 -22.23
N THR A 174 -22.55 -6.19 -21.19
CA THR A 174 -22.04 -7.50 -20.79
C THR A 174 -22.82 -8.65 -21.43
N LEU A 175 -22.15 -9.79 -21.64
CA LEU A 175 -22.71 -10.98 -22.30
C LEU A 175 -23.97 -11.53 -21.61
N ASN A 176 -24.02 -11.47 -20.29
CA ASN A 176 -25.15 -12.01 -19.50
C ASN A 176 -26.07 -10.92 -18.96
N ASN A 177 -25.83 -9.65 -19.31
CA ASN A 177 -26.52 -8.47 -18.78
C ASN A 177 -26.43 -8.34 -17.26
N LYS A 178 -25.29 -8.69 -16.64
CA LYS A 178 -25.01 -8.56 -15.22
C LYS A 178 -23.67 -7.88 -15.00
N THR A 179 -23.47 -7.32 -13.82
CA THR A 179 -22.24 -6.61 -13.44
C THR A 179 -21.32 -7.47 -12.56
N GLY A 180 -21.80 -8.55 -12.00
CA GLY A 180 -21.06 -9.45 -11.10
C GLY A 180 -20.34 -10.60 -11.84
N GLY A 181 -19.71 -10.31 -12.98
CA GLY A 181 -18.95 -11.27 -13.77
C GLY A 181 -19.78 -12.17 -14.66
N ASN A 182 -19.12 -13.12 -15.33
CA ASN A 182 -19.75 -14.07 -16.24
C ASN A 182 -20.25 -15.32 -15.48
N ASP A 183 -21.34 -15.91 -15.97
CA ASP A 183 -21.84 -17.18 -15.42
C ASP A 183 -20.87 -18.35 -15.67
N ASN A 184 -19.99 -18.23 -16.66
CA ASN A 184 -18.86 -19.11 -16.89
C ASN A 184 -17.60 -18.52 -16.26
N TRP A 185 -17.00 -19.25 -15.33
CA TRP A 185 -15.78 -18.83 -14.68
C TRP A 185 -14.65 -18.60 -15.69
N TRP A 186 -13.82 -17.59 -15.42
CA TRP A 186 -12.66 -17.28 -16.24
C TRP A 186 -13.00 -16.93 -17.70
N VAL A 187 -14.19 -16.41 -17.94
CA VAL A 187 -14.62 -15.86 -19.23
C VAL A 187 -14.92 -14.37 -19.03
N CYS A 188 -14.33 -13.54 -19.85
CA CYS A 188 -14.60 -12.11 -19.86
C CYS A 188 -16.10 -11.86 -20.13
N ASN A 189 -16.70 -10.98 -19.34
CA ASN A 189 -18.12 -10.67 -19.50
C ASN A 189 -18.34 -9.51 -20.49
N LEU A 190 -17.29 -8.79 -20.88
CA LEU A 190 -17.31 -7.74 -21.90
C LEU A 190 -16.86 -8.35 -23.24
N PRO A 191 -17.74 -8.49 -24.24
CA PRO A 191 -17.34 -8.96 -25.58
C PRO A 191 -16.57 -7.89 -26.35
N GLU A 192 -15.67 -8.31 -27.23
CA GLU A 192 -14.78 -7.43 -28.01
C GLU A 192 -15.54 -6.34 -28.78
N GLU A 193 -16.69 -6.68 -29.35
CA GLU A 193 -17.55 -5.72 -30.07
C GLU A 193 -18.06 -4.56 -29.22
N ASN A 194 -17.96 -4.66 -27.88
CA ASN A 194 -18.40 -3.64 -26.95
C ASN A 194 -17.26 -2.80 -26.36
N TYR A 195 -15.99 -3.04 -26.72
CA TYR A 195 -14.86 -2.27 -26.14
C TYR A 195 -14.95 -0.77 -26.43
N GLU A 196 -15.26 -0.39 -27.69
CA GLU A 196 -15.45 1.02 -28.06
C GLU A 196 -16.70 1.63 -27.38
N ALA A 197 -17.78 0.86 -27.25
CA ALA A 197 -18.97 1.32 -26.52
C ALA A 197 -18.68 1.57 -25.04
N TYR A 198 -17.87 0.70 -24.42
CA TYR A 198 -17.44 0.85 -23.03
C TYR A 198 -16.52 2.05 -22.84
N ALA A 199 -15.56 2.24 -23.74
CA ALA A 199 -14.69 3.43 -23.73
C ALA A 199 -15.52 4.73 -23.88
N ASN A 200 -16.44 4.77 -24.85
CA ASN A 200 -17.35 5.90 -25.03
C ASN A 200 -18.21 6.18 -23.78
N TYR A 201 -18.76 5.13 -23.16
CA TYR A 201 -19.52 5.25 -21.92
C TYR A 201 -18.71 5.89 -20.81
N PHE A 202 -17.55 5.33 -20.52
CA PHE A 202 -16.69 5.77 -19.42
C PHE A 202 -16.20 7.21 -19.63
N LEU A 203 -15.72 7.51 -20.84
CA LEU A 203 -15.17 8.82 -21.15
C LEU A 203 -16.23 9.93 -21.21
N THR A 204 -17.49 9.59 -21.54
CA THR A 204 -18.59 10.55 -21.44
C THR A 204 -18.85 10.96 -19.98
N ILE A 205 -18.71 10.03 -19.04
CA ILE A 205 -18.81 10.31 -17.60
C ILE A 205 -17.57 11.10 -17.14
N THR A 206 -16.39 10.76 -17.67
CA THR A 206 -15.15 11.48 -17.39
C THR A 206 -15.24 12.95 -17.81
N GLU A 207 -15.72 13.23 -19.01
CA GLU A 207 -15.97 14.60 -19.51
C GLU A 207 -16.89 15.38 -18.56
N TYR A 208 -17.97 14.76 -18.10
CA TYR A 208 -18.89 15.39 -17.14
C TYR A 208 -18.18 15.82 -15.86
N PHE A 209 -17.32 14.96 -15.26
CA PHE A 209 -16.58 15.32 -14.05
C PHE A 209 -15.54 16.43 -14.31
N ILE A 210 -14.85 16.39 -15.46
CA ILE A 210 -13.92 17.45 -15.87
C ILE A 210 -14.65 18.78 -16.05
N GLU A 211 -15.82 18.79 -16.71
CA GLU A 211 -16.66 20.00 -16.89
C GLU A 211 -17.16 20.56 -15.56
N LYS A 212 -17.38 19.71 -14.55
CA LYS A 212 -17.65 20.15 -13.18
C LYS A 212 -16.46 20.79 -12.47
N GLY A 213 -15.25 20.68 -13.01
CA GLY A 213 -14.01 21.15 -12.40
C GLY A 213 -13.38 20.16 -11.42
N VAL A 214 -13.75 18.89 -11.47
CA VAL A 214 -13.11 17.83 -10.70
C VAL A 214 -11.72 17.56 -11.28
N PRO A 215 -10.66 17.48 -10.46
CA PRO A 215 -9.27 17.26 -10.93
C PRO A 215 -9.04 15.78 -11.30
N VAL A 216 -9.74 15.31 -12.35
CA VAL A 216 -9.58 13.95 -12.86
C VAL A 216 -8.22 13.83 -13.54
N LYS A 217 -7.31 13.08 -12.95
CA LYS A 217 -5.97 12.83 -13.51
C LYS A 217 -5.90 11.48 -14.20
N TYR A 218 -6.48 10.46 -13.58
CA TYR A 218 -6.43 9.09 -14.06
C TYR A 218 -7.81 8.47 -14.23
N ILE A 219 -7.89 7.55 -15.19
CA ILE A 219 -9.04 6.66 -15.39
C ILE A 219 -8.57 5.21 -15.40
N SER A 220 -9.28 4.35 -14.66
CA SER A 220 -8.98 2.93 -14.52
C SER A 220 -10.19 2.10 -14.96
N PRO A 221 -10.22 1.63 -16.23
CA PRO A 221 -11.39 0.95 -16.80
C PRO A 221 -11.52 -0.51 -16.37
N ILE A 222 -10.49 -1.09 -15.78
CA ILE A 222 -10.44 -2.49 -15.37
C ILE A 222 -10.00 -2.54 -13.91
N ASN A 223 -10.69 -3.35 -13.10
CA ASN A 223 -10.33 -3.63 -11.71
C ASN A 223 -10.21 -5.12 -11.48
N GLU A 224 -9.09 -5.57 -10.90
CA GLU A 224 -8.80 -6.95 -10.52
C GLU A 224 -9.13 -7.98 -11.61
N PRO A 225 -8.56 -7.85 -12.81
CA PRO A 225 -8.87 -8.71 -13.95
C PRO A 225 -8.55 -10.19 -13.72
N ASN A 226 -7.72 -10.50 -12.74
CA ASN A 226 -7.27 -11.85 -12.43
C ASN A 226 -8.28 -12.69 -11.62
N TRP A 227 -9.42 -12.11 -11.18
CA TRP A 227 -10.45 -12.83 -10.45
C TRP A 227 -11.64 -13.19 -11.32
N SER A 228 -12.27 -14.35 -11.04
CA SER A 228 -13.39 -14.83 -11.84
C SER A 228 -14.68 -14.03 -11.67
N TRP A 229 -14.87 -13.33 -10.56
CA TRP A 229 -16.02 -12.52 -10.14
C TRP A 229 -17.39 -13.17 -10.32
N GLY A 230 -17.63 -13.85 -11.46
CA GLY A 230 -18.85 -14.60 -11.73
C GLY A 230 -18.89 -15.89 -10.95
N ASN A 231 -20.06 -16.22 -10.44
CA ASN A 231 -20.31 -17.50 -9.80
C ASN A 231 -21.75 -17.91 -10.04
N SER A 232 -22.04 -19.21 -9.97
CA SER A 232 -23.32 -19.86 -10.26
C SER A 232 -24.52 -19.28 -9.49
N GLY A 233 -24.83 -18.00 -9.68
CA GLY A 233 -26.08 -17.39 -9.25
C GLY A 233 -26.00 -16.31 -8.17
N SER A 234 -24.82 -16.00 -7.60
CA SER A 234 -24.66 -14.83 -6.73
C SER A 234 -23.25 -14.23 -6.87
N ALA A 235 -23.18 -12.92 -6.99
CA ALA A 235 -21.95 -12.16 -6.93
C ALA A 235 -21.85 -11.42 -5.58
N SER A 236 -20.63 -11.21 -5.10
CA SER A 236 -20.39 -10.42 -3.89
C SER A 236 -20.42 -8.92 -4.15
N GLN A 237 -20.07 -8.53 -5.38
CA GLN A 237 -19.96 -7.15 -5.85
C GLN A 237 -19.94 -7.09 -7.37
N GLU A 238 -19.92 -5.88 -7.95
CA GLU A 238 -19.56 -5.65 -9.34
C GLU A 238 -18.13 -6.12 -9.60
N GLY A 239 -17.86 -6.72 -10.76
CA GLY A 239 -16.55 -7.20 -11.16
C GLY A 239 -16.59 -7.88 -12.53
N CYS A 240 -15.44 -7.93 -13.21
CA CYS A 240 -15.30 -8.57 -14.50
C CYS A 240 -13.92 -9.20 -14.63
N PHE A 241 -13.87 -10.47 -15.00
CA PHE A 241 -12.63 -11.14 -15.37
C PHE A 241 -12.18 -10.68 -16.77
N TYR A 242 -10.88 -10.49 -16.94
CA TYR A 242 -10.25 -10.25 -18.22
C TYR A 242 -9.01 -11.13 -18.37
N GLY A 243 -8.86 -11.79 -19.52
CA GLY A 243 -7.59 -12.35 -19.94
C GLY A 243 -6.67 -11.27 -20.52
N SER A 244 -5.43 -11.63 -20.83
CA SER A 244 -4.43 -10.65 -21.30
C SER A 244 -4.89 -9.95 -22.60
N GLU A 245 -5.45 -10.67 -23.55
CA GLU A 245 -5.91 -10.10 -24.83
C GLU A 245 -7.08 -9.12 -24.64
N GLU A 246 -8.00 -9.43 -23.71
CA GLU A 246 -9.12 -8.53 -23.39
C GLU A 246 -8.62 -7.25 -22.71
N ILE A 247 -7.66 -7.34 -21.78
CA ILE A 247 -7.04 -6.17 -21.16
C ILE A 247 -6.46 -5.26 -22.26
N TYR A 248 -5.66 -5.82 -23.15
CA TYR A 248 -5.00 -5.06 -24.21
C TYR A 248 -5.99 -4.43 -25.17
N GLY A 249 -7.06 -5.17 -25.54
CA GLY A 249 -8.12 -4.65 -26.40
C GLY A 249 -8.89 -3.49 -25.77
N VAL A 250 -9.23 -3.59 -24.49
CA VAL A 250 -9.92 -2.52 -23.75
C VAL A 250 -9.01 -1.28 -23.64
N TYR A 251 -7.75 -1.44 -23.22
CA TYR A 251 -6.84 -0.28 -23.10
C TYR A 251 -6.58 0.43 -24.42
N ARG A 252 -6.47 -0.30 -25.56
CA ARG A 252 -6.38 0.31 -26.89
C ARG A 252 -7.64 1.07 -27.27
N ALA A 253 -8.83 0.52 -26.97
CA ALA A 253 -10.09 1.22 -27.23
C ALA A 253 -10.19 2.53 -26.44
N PHE A 254 -9.76 2.52 -25.18
CA PHE A 254 -9.73 3.73 -24.35
C PHE A 254 -8.68 4.74 -24.85
N ALA A 255 -7.47 4.30 -25.17
CA ALA A 255 -6.42 5.17 -25.71
C ALA A 255 -6.87 5.88 -26.99
N LYS A 256 -7.48 5.13 -27.93
CA LYS A 256 -8.06 5.67 -29.15
C LYS A 256 -9.13 6.72 -28.87
N GLU A 257 -10.06 6.43 -27.96
CA GLU A 257 -11.16 7.35 -27.65
C GLU A 257 -10.68 8.61 -26.89
N ILE A 258 -9.64 8.51 -26.05
CA ILE A 258 -8.96 9.66 -25.42
C ILE A 258 -8.36 10.56 -26.50
N GLU A 259 -7.65 9.97 -27.49
CA GLU A 259 -7.07 10.70 -28.62
C GLU A 259 -8.14 11.43 -29.46
N GLU A 260 -9.20 10.71 -29.85
CA GLU A 260 -10.27 11.23 -30.68
C GLU A 260 -11.02 12.40 -30.04
N ARG A 261 -11.19 12.37 -28.70
CA ARG A 261 -11.82 13.45 -27.92
C ARG A 261 -10.84 14.55 -27.52
N GLY A 262 -9.55 14.29 -27.55
CA GLY A 262 -8.51 15.21 -27.08
C GLY A 262 -8.61 15.51 -25.58
N LEU A 263 -8.92 14.50 -24.78
CA LEU A 263 -9.04 14.62 -23.32
C LEU A 263 -7.68 14.65 -22.63
N ASP A 264 -7.54 15.53 -21.65
CA ASP A 264 -6.35 15.62 -20.79
C ASP A 264 -6.51 14.70 -19.57
N VAL A 265 -6.55 13.41 -19.81
CA VAL A 265 -6.59 12.35 -18.79
C VAL A 265 -5.70 11.19 -19.20
N LEU A 266 -5.21 10.43 -18.24
CA LEU A 266 -4.32 9.30 -18.47
C LEU A 266 -4.94 7.99 -17.96
N LEU A 267 -4.58 6.90 -18.61
CA LEU A 267 -4.95 5.55 -18.18
C LEU A 267 -4.10 5.13 -16.97
N SER A 268 -4.74 4.51 -16.00
CA SER A 268 -4.13 3.78 -14.90
C SER A 268 -4.42 2.29 -15.04
N GLY A 269 -3.49 1.42 -14.69
CA GLY A 269 -3.80 0.00 -14.69
C GLY A 269 -2.61 -0.96 -14.84
N PRO A 270 -2.93 -2.26 -14.89
CA PRO A 270 -4.24 -2.89 -15.07
C PRO A 270 -4.99 -3.22 -13.77
N GLU A 271 -4.62 -2.67 -12.61
CA GLU A 271 -5.23 -2.93 -11.32
C GLU A 271 -5.20 -4.44 -10.95
N SER A 272 -4.04 -5.05 -11.12
CA SER A 272 -3.86 -6.46 -10.79
C SER A 272 -4.15 -6.72 -9.30
N GLY A 273 -5.04 -7.63 -8.94
CA GLY A 273 -5.47 -7.85 -7.55
C GLY A 273 -4.39 -8.43 -6.63
N GLU A 274 -3.32 -8.99 -7.20
CA GLU A 274 -2.16 -9.53 -6.48
C GLU A 274 -0.88 -9.42 -7.31
N ILE A 275 0.29 -9.50 -6.69
CA ILE A 275 1.56 -9.60 -7.40
C ILE A 275 1.74 -11.05 -7.88
N SER A 276 1.58 -11.28 -9.18
CA SER A 276 1.73 -12.58 -9.83
C SER A 276 2.46 -12.45 -11.15
N HIS A 277 2.78 -13.57 -11.79
CA HIS A 277 3.41 -13.56 -13.12
C HIS A 277 2.61 -12.75 -14.16
N ARG A 278 1.28 -12.67 -14.02
CA ARG A 278 0.42 -11.86 -14.89
C ARG A 278 0.62 -10.36 -14.69
N THR A 279 0.92 -9.93 -13.47
CA THR A 279 1.23 -8.52 -13.18
C THR A 279 2.42 -8.04 -14.01
N TYR A 280 3.50 -8.82 -14.03
CA TYR A 280 4.69 -8.52 -14.85
C TYR A 280 4.37 -8.51 -16.36
N GLU A 281 3.63 -9.53 -16.85
CA GLU A 281 3.21 -9.63 -18.25
C GLU A 281 2.38 -8.42 -18.69
N TRP A 282 1.39 -8.03 -17.87
CA TRP A 282 0.50 -6.92 -18.17
C TRP A 282 1.22 -5.56 -18.10
N PHE A 283 2.10 -5.37 -17.12
CA PHE A 283 2.95 -4.18 -17.01
C PHE A 283 3.84 -4.03 -18.25
N GLU A 284 4.56 -5.10 -18.61
CA GLU A 284 5.43 -5.12 -19.78
C GLU A 284 4.66 -4.76 -21.05
N TYR A 285 3.48 -5.34 -21.23
CA TYR A 285 2.69 -5.11 -22.43
C TYR A 285 2.14 -3.69 -22.49
N LEU A 286 1.45 -3.20 -21.44
CA LEU A 286 0.89 -1.85 -21.42
C LEU A 286 1.99 -0.79 -21.60
N TYR A 287 3.14 -0.98 -20.99
CA TYR A 287 4.28 -0.08 -21.09
C TYR A 287 4.87 -0.02 -22.51
N ASN A 288 4.93 -1.15 -23.21
CA ASN A 288 5.57 -1.25 -24.51
C ASN A 288 4.61 -1.12 -25.71
N ASP A 289 3.31 -1.11 -25.50
CA ASP A 289 2.34 -0.97 -26.57
C ASP A 289 2.32 0.46 -27.12
N PRO A 290 2.64 0.68 -28.43
CA PRO A 290 2.76 2.02 -28.99
C PRO A 290 1.43 2.77 -29.10
N GLU A 291 0.28 2.08 -29.06
CA GLU A 291 -1.05 2.69 -29.11
C GLU A 291 -1.51 3.10 -27.70
N ILE A 292 -1.13 2.34 -26.65
CA ILE A 292 -1.51 2.60 -25.26
C ILE A 292 -0.53 3.57 -24.59
N ARG A 293 0.79 3.36 -24.79
CA ARG A 293 1.86 4.06 -24.06
C ARG A 293 1.73 5.59 -24.00
N PRO A 294 1.32 6.29 -25.08
CA PRO A 294 1.16 7.76 -25.04
C PRO A 294 0.08 8.25 -24.09
N TYR A 295 -0.88 7.39 -23.72
CA TYR A 295 -2.02 7.69 -22.88
C TYR A 295 -1.94 6.99 -21.51
N LEU A 296 -0.90 6.19 -21.26
CA LEU A 296 -0.68 5.51 -19.99
C LEU A 296 0.00 6.45 -19.00
N GLY A 297 -0.64 6.71 -17.87
CA GLY A 297 -0.15 7.61 -16.83
C GLY A 297 0.59 6.92 -15.71
N ASN A 298 0.18 5.70 -15.38
CA ASN A 298 0.85 4.86 -14.39
C ASN A 298 0.55 3.38 -14.61
N LEU A 299 1.34 2.53 -13.94
CA LEU A 299 1.05 1.11 -13.76
C LEU A 299 0.53 0.89 -12.34
N SER A 300 -0.57 0.16 -12.19
CA SER A 300 -1.21 -0.04 -10.90
C SER A 300 -1.45 -1.51 -10.56
N TYR A 301 -1.30 -1.83 -9.28
CA TYR A 301 -1.54 -3.15 -8.72
C TYR A 301 -2.13 -3.04 -7.31
N HIS A 302 -2.69 -4.16 -6.83
CA HIS A 302 -3.16 -4.33 -5.47
C HIS A 302 -2.22 -5.25 -4.68
N SER A 303 -2.16 -5.06 -3.37
CA SER A 303 -1.27 -5.83 -2.50
C SER A 303 -1.92 -7.04 -1.84
N TYR A 304 -3.13 -7.46 -2.28
CA TYR A 304 -3.82 -8.61 -1.72
C TYR A 304 -3.03 -9.90 -1.89
N TRP A 305 -3.12 -10.79 -0.91
CA TRP A 305 -2.51 -12.14 -0.88
C TRP A 305 -0.98 -12.18 -1.01
N THR A 306 -0.34 -11.02 -1.16
CA THR A 306 1.12 -10.86 -1.25
C THR A 306 1.68 -9.92 -0.19
N ASP A 307 0.82 -9.42 0.68
CA ASP A 307 1.09 -8.51 1.80
C ASP A 307 1.85 -9.19 2.95
N ASN A 308 1.75 -10.52 3.09
CA ASN A 308 2.45 -11.33 4.07
C ASN A 308 3.85 -11.78 3.63
N ASN A 309 4.29 -11.44 2.42
CA ASN A 309 5.58 -11.87 1.88
C ASN A 309 6.30 -10.74 1.17
N VAL A 310 7.23 -10.09 1.88
CA VAL A 310 8.03 -8.98 1.35
C VAL A 310 8.87 -9.37 0.13
N GLN A 311 9.17 -10.65 -0.09
CA GLN A 311 9.91 -11.10 -1.27
C GLN A 311 9.14 -10.86 -2.58
N ASN A 312 7.79 -10.88 -2.53
CA ASN A 312 6.98 -10.52 -3.69
C ASN A 312 7.17 -9.04 -4.07
N LYS A 313 7.24 -8.16 -3.06
CA LYS A 313 7.46 -6.72 -3.23
C LYS A 313 8.87 -6.45 -3.80
N ILE A 314 9.91 -7.06 -3.18
CA ILE A 314 11.30 -6.97 -3.66
C ILE A 314 11.41 -7.47 -5.10
N GLY A 315 10.74 -8.58 -5.43
CA GLY A 315 10.74 -9.14 -6.78
C GLY A 315 10.13 -8.20 -7.81
N LEU A 316 8.99 -7.60 -7.49
CA LEU A 316 8.32 -6.65 -8.39
C LEU A 316 9.13 -5.36 -8.53
N GLY A 317 9.63 -4.79 -7.42
CA GLY A 317 10.44 -3.57 -7.45
C GLY A 317 11.71 -3.71 -8.30
N ASN A 318 12.47 -4.80 -8.09
CA ASN A 318 13.65 -5.08 -8.93
C ASN A 318 13.30 -5.18 -10.43
N TRP A 319 12.16 -5.81 -10.73
CA TRP A 319 11.70 -5.90 -12.11
C TRP A 319 11.30 -4.54 -12.68
N ILE A 320 10.62 -3.70 -11.89
CA ILE A 320 10.24 -2.32 -12.28
C ILE A 320 11.51 -1.52 -12.58
N GLU A 321 12.50 -1.51 -11.68
CA GLU A 321 13.78 -0.80 -11.89
C GLU A 321 14.50 -1.23 -13.18
N GLU A 322 14.40 -2.51 -13.56
CA GLU A 322 15.03 -3.03 -14.77
C GLU A 322 14.26 -2.73 -16.05
N ASN A 323 12.92 -2.59 -16.00
CA ASN A 323 12.06 -2.60 -17.18
C ASN A 323 11.24 -1.33 -17.38
N ILE A 324 10.96 -0.55 -16.34
CA ILE A 324 10.13 0.66 -16.36
C ILE A 324 10.99 1.85 -15.95
N THR A 325 11.16 2.83 -16.84
CA THR A 325 12.12 3.92 -16.61
C THR A 325 11.51 5.30 -16.47
N ASP A 326 10.27 5.49 -16.90
CA ASP A 326 9.65 6.81 -17.06
C ASP A 326 8.14 6.80 -16.81
N LEU A 327 7.67 5.90 -15.95
CA LEU A 327 6.27 5.77 -15.61
C LEU A 327 6.13 5.43 -14.12
N PRO A 328 5.31 6.18 -13.36
CA PRO A 328 5.05 5.87 -11.97
C PRO A 328 4.32 4.54 -11.80
N VAL A 329 4.52 3.91 -10.64
CA VAL A 329 3.81 2.71 -10.23
C VAL A 329 3.01 3.00 -8.97
N GLU A 330 1.76 2.59 -8.95
CA GLU A 330 0.86 2.85 -7.84
C GLU A 330 0.39 1.56 -7.17
N MET A 331 0.41 1.53 -5.85
CA MET A 331 -0.37 0.57 -5.08
C MET A 331 -1.76 1.17 -4.86
N SER A 332 -2.69 0.83 -5.76
CA SER A 332 -3.96 1.53 -5.94
C SER A 332 -5.09 0.99 -5.06
N GLU A 333 -4.89 -0.17 -4.40
CA GLU A 333 -5.89 -0.73 -3.53
C GLU A 333 -5.32 -1.78 -2.55
N TRP A 334 -5.58 -1.60 -1.25
CA TRP A 334 -5.40 -2.64 -0.26
C TRP A 334 -6.21 -2.37 1.01
N CYS A 335 -6.74 -3.44 1.61
CA CYS A 335 -7.20 -3.51 2.99
C CYS A 335 -6.85 -4.88 3.60
N HIS A 336 -6.95 -5.01 4.90
CA HIS A 336 -6.64 -6.26 5.60
C HIS A 336 -7.70 -7.34 5.33
N LEU A 337 -7.42 -8.30 4.44
CA LEU A 337 -8.28 -9.43 4.10
C LEU A 337 -7.59 -10.80 4.32
N PRO A 338 -8.22 -11.74 5.05
CA PRO A 338 -9.39 -11.53 5.92
C PRO A 338 -9.03 -10.64 7.11
N CYS A 339 -9.95 -9.81 7.57
CA CYS A 339 -9.69 -8.92 8.71
C CYS A 339 -9.68 -9.72 10.02
N GLU A 340 -8.51 -10.08 10.49
CA GLU A 340 -8.29 -10.90 11.70
C GLU A 340 -7.96 -10.08 12.95
N SER A 341 -7.73 -8.77 12.80
CA SER A 341 -7.44 -7.87 13.92
C SER A 341 -8.67 -7.04 14.29
N PRO A 342 -9.07 -7.01 15.57
CA PRO A 342 -10.11 -6.10 16.04
C PRO A 342 -9.79 -4.65 15.73
N ILE A 343 -10.83 -3.82 15.56
CA ILE A 343 -10.68 -2.41 15.18
C ILE A 343 -9.89 -1.57 16.19
N ASP A 344 -9.89 -1.97 17.46
CA ASP A 344 -9.18 -1.33 18.57
C ASP A 344 -7.80 -1.94 18.85
N SER A 345 -7.35 -2.92 18.05
CA SER A 345 -6.04 -3.56 18.23
C SER A 345 -4.94 -2.83 17.50
N ILE A 346 -3.81 -2.62 18.18
CA ILE A 346 -2.58 -2.11 17.56
C ILE A 346 -2.05 -3.06 16.46
N ASP A 347 -2.32 -4.37 16.55
CA ASP A 347 -1.85 -5.32 15.55
C ASP A 347 -2.40 -5.03 14.15
N GLY A 348 -3.68 -4.59 14.03
CA GLY A 348 -4.25 -4.16 12.76
C GLY A 348 -3.61 -2.89 12.20
N ALA A 349 -3.19 -1.97 13.07
CA ALA A 349 -2.46 -0.77 12.69
C ALA A 349 -1.02 -1.09 12.25
N LEU A 350 -0.34 -1.99 12.96
CA LEU A 350 1.01 -2.44 12.61
C LEU A 350 1.04 -3.11 11.23
N LEU A 351 0.09 -4.02 10.97
CA LEU A 351 -0.05 -4.65 9.66
C LEU A 351 -0.29 -3.60 8.55
N GLN A 352 -1.22 -2.66 8.77
CA GLN A 352 -1.48 -1.56 7.83
C GLN A 352 -0.19 -0.78 7.53
N ALA A 353 0.52 -0.34 8.57
CA ALA A 353 1.75 0.44 8.43
C ALA A 353 2.89 -0.36 7.77
N ARG A 354 3.01 -1.67 8.07
CA ARG A 354 3.99 -2.57 7.46
C ARG A 354 3.77 -2.73 5.96
N VAL A 355 2.52 -2.96 5.54
CA VAL A 355 2.19 -3.10 4.12
C VAL A 355 2.54 -1.81 3.38
N MET A 356 2.18 -0.64 3.91
CA MET A 356 2.57 0.66 3.36
C MET A 356 4.09 0.80 3.24
N ALA A 357 4.84 0.50 4.31
CA ALA A 357 6.30 0.57 4.30
C ALA A 357 6.92 -0.37 3.25
N ASN A 358 6.39 -1.58 3.11
CA ASN A 358 6.89 -2.57 2.16
C ASN A 358 6.63 -2.18 0.71
N ASP A 359 5.44 -1.68 0.40
CA ASP A 359 5.11 -1.20 -0.95
C ASP A 359 6.00 -0.01 -1.34
N ILE A 360 6.17 0.96 -0.44
CA ILE A 360 7.00 2.14 -0.70
C ILE A 360 8.48 1.78 -0.85
N ASN A 361 9.03 0.98 0.07
CA ASN A 361 10.47 0.67 0.07
C ASN A 361 10.91 -0.33 -0.99
N PHE A 362 10.08 -1.33 -1.28
CA PHE A 362 10.51 -2.50 -2.04
C PHE A 362 9.85 -2.63 -3.39
N THR A 363 8.65 -2.08 -3.59
CA THR A 363 8.03 -2.00 -4.91
C THR A 363 8.27 -0.62 -5.54
N HIS A 364 8.75 0.36 -4.75
CA HIS A 364 9.04 1.73 -5.19
C HIS A 364 7.81 2.44 -5.76
N VAL A 365 6.67 2.29 -5.05
CA VAL A 365 5.43 2.94 -5.49
C VAL A 365 5.47 4.44 -5.26
N ASP A 366 4.90 5.18 -6.21
CA ASP A 366 4.80 6.64 -6.17
C ASP A 366 3.52 7.14 -5.48
N SER A 367 2.54 6.26 -5.26
CA SER A 367 1.36 6.54 -4.43
C SER A 367 0.82 5.29 -3.75
N TRP A 368 0.02 5.49 -2.70
CA TRP A 368 -0.59 4.41 -1.95
C TRP A 368 -2.05 4.71 -1.62
N THR A 369 -2.99 3.86 -2.05
CA THR A 369 -4.43 4.05 -1.85
C THR A 369 -5.04 2.90 -1.05
N ALA A 370 -5.71 3.24 0.07
CA ALA A 370 -6.48 2.27 0.85
C ALA A 370 -7.72 1.82 0.08
N TRP A 371 -8.11 0.52 0.21
CA TRP A 371 -9.31 0.05 -0.41
C TRP A 371 -10.49 0.91 0.02
N VAL A 372 -10.73 1.13 1.33
CA VAL A 372 -12.00 1.77 1.63
C VAL A 372 -11.92 2.78 2.78
N GLY A 373 -12.46 3.99 2.51
CA GLY A 373 -12.54 5.04 3.51
C GLY A 373 -13.47 4.66 4.67
N VAL A 374 -14.66 4.14 4.38
CA VAL A 374 -15.60 3.67 5.41
C VAL A 374 -16.09 2.27 5.06
N ASN A 375 -16.10 1.35 6.04
CA ASN A 375 -16.77 0.07 5.89
C ASN A 375 -17.59 -0.28 7.15
N GLY A 376 -18.55 -1.20 6.97
CA GLY A 376 -19.42 -1.64 8.06
C GLY A 376 -18.69 -2.48 9.11
N ILE A 377 -19.25 -2.51 10.31
CA ILE A 377 -18.76 -3.30 11.43
C ILE A 377 -19.23 -4.75 11.32
N GLY A 378 -18.33 -5.69 11.59
CA GLY A 378 -18.62 -7.10 11.82
C GLY A 378 -18.34 -7.49 13.28
N ILE A 379 -19.11 -8.43 13.82
CA ILE A 379 -18.87 -8.98 15.16
C ILE A 379 -18.31 -10.38 15.03
N GLY A 380 -17.11 -10.58 15.53
CA GLY A 380 -16.45 -11.88 15.55
C GLY A 380 -17.05 -12.87 16.56
N ALA A 381 -16.69 -14.14 16.44
CA ALA A 381 -17.13 -15.18 17.38
C ALA A 381 -16.63 -14.94 18.82
N ASP A 382 -15.60 -14.17 19.00
CA ASP A 382 -15.04 -13.71 20.29
C ASP A 382 -15.77 -12.49 20.88
N GLY A 383 -16.77 -11.97 20.16
CA GLY A 383 -17.55 -10.79 20.55
C GLY A 383 -16.85 -9.46 20.30
N LYS A 384 -15.69 -9.47 19.62
CA LYS A 384 -15.00 -8.24 19.25
C LYS A 384 -15.48 -7.70 17.90
N GLU A 385 -15.16 -6.44 17.66
CA GLU A 385 -15.52 -5.71 16.46
C GLU A 385 -14.40 -5.77 15.42
N TYR A 386 -14.76 -6.05 14.17
CA TYR A 386 -13.85 -6.17 13.03
C TYR A 386 -14.35 -5.32 11.87
N SER A 387 -13.46 -4.71 11.15
CA SER A 387 -13.69 -3.99 9.89
C SER A 387 -12.35 -3.69 9.23
N ASP A 388 -12.36 -3.53 7.92
CA ASP A 388 -11.19 -3.15 7.11
C ASP A 388 -11.17 -1.66 6.71
N GLY A 389 -12.23 -0.90 7.03
CA GLY A 389 -12.31 0.53 6.74
C GLY A 389 -11.34 1.39 7.53
N LEU A 390 -10.96 2.55 6.98
CA LEU A 390 -10.23 3.60 7.70
C LEU A 390 -11.12 4.25 8.77
N LEU A 391 -12.42 4.30 8.53
CA LEU A 391 -13.47 4.58 9.50
C LEU A 391 -14.47 3.42 9.48
N VAL A 392 -15.15 3.17 10.59
CA VAL A 392 -16.01 1.99 10.76
C VAL A 392 -17.43 2.40 11.08
N ALA A 393 -18.33 2.22 10.12
CA ALA A 393 -19.74 2.47 10.30
C ALA A 393 -20.37 1.44 11.24
N THR A 394 -21.13 1.89 12.24
CA THR A 394 -21.82 1.02 13.20
C THR A 394 -23.20 0.58 12.74
N ASP A 395 -23.72 1.20 11.68
CA ASP A 395 -24.98 0.84 11.03
C ASP A 395 -24.93 1.01 9.50
N GLY A 396 -25.93 0.49 8.82
CA GLY A 396 -26.01 0.52 7.35
C GLY A 396 -26.28 1.90 6.73
N ASN A 397 -26.56 2.94 7.53
CA ASN A 397 -26.84 4.30 7.07
C ASN A 397 -25.69 5.26 7.41
N ILE A 398 -24.61 4.78 8.04
CA ILE A 398 -23.47 5.58 8.52
C ILE A 398 -23.95 6.72 9.45
N SER A 399 -24.99 6.46 10.26
CA SER A 399 -25.50 7.43 11.23
C SER A 399 -24.62 7.53 12.48
N ASP A 400 -23.71 6.58 12.68
CA ASP A 400 -22.65 6.59 13.68
C ASP A 400 -21.44 5.80 13.16
N PHE A 401 -20.23 6.19 13.60
CA PHE A 401 -18.98 5.52 13.17
C PHE A 401 -17.92 5.57 14.27
N LYS A 402 -16.88 4.73 14.12
CA LYS A 402 -15.72 4.63 15.00
C LYS A 402 -14.43 4.88 14.21
N ILE A 403 -13.41 5.36 14.91
CA ILE A 403 -12.05 5.52 14.38
C ILE A 403 -11.23 4.31 14.84
N PRO A 404 -10.88 3.38 13.96
CA PRO A 404 -10.08 2.19 14.29
C PRO A 404 -8.60 2.54 14.43
N MET A 405 -7.81 1.65 15.04
CA MET A 405 -6.37 1.86 15.20
C MET A 405 -5.61 2.02 13.86
N ARG A 406 -6.10 1.39 12.77
CA ARG A 406 -5.51 1.54 11.43
C ARG A 406 -5.59 2.95 10.83
N TYR A 407 -6.54 3.77 11.26
CA TYR A 407 -6.60 5.18 10.89
C TYR A 407 -5.32 5.90 11.27
N TYR A 408 -4.83 5.66 12.49
CA TYR A 408 -3.60 6.26 12.99
C TYR A 408 -2.35 5.71 12.27
N ALA A 409 -2.40 4.46 11.79
CA ALA A 409 -1.33 3.92 10.95
C ALA A 409 -1.17 4.74 9.66
N VAL A 410 -2.27 5.00 8.95
CA VAL A 410 -2.24 5.86 7.74
C VAL A 410 -1.80 7.28 8.09
N ALA A 411 -2.28 7.83 9.22
CA ALA A 411 -1.92 9.18 9.68
C ALA A 411 -0.41 9.36 9.93
N HIS A 412 0.32 8.30 10.34
CA HIS A 412 1.78 8.33 10.47
C HIS A 412 2.51 8.62 9.16
N TYR A 413 1.89 8.33 8.04
CA TYR A 413 2.39 8.63 6.70
C TYR A 413 1.77 9.92 6.16
N SER A 414 0.47 9.94 5.94
CA SER A 414 -0.21 10.98 5.16
C SER A 414 -0.13 12.38 5.77
N LYS A 415 -0.08 12.50 7.10
CA LYS A 415 0.04 13.81 7.80
C LYS A 415 1.44 14.40 7.75
N TYR A 416 2.47 13.60 7.54
CA TYR A 416 3.87 14.03 7.67
C TYR A 416 4.65 13.97 6.36
N ILE A 417 4.13 13.27 5.35
CA ILE A 417 4.76 13.09 4.04
C ILE A 417 3.91 13.82 2.99
N PRO A 418 4.19 15.09 2.70
CA PRO A 418 3.47 15.85 1.69
C PRO A 418 3.79 15.35 0.27
N VAL A 419 2.90 15.64 -0.66
CA VAL A 419 3.10 15.41 -2.10
C VAL A 419 4.42 16.03 -2.57
N GLY A 420 5.13 15.34 -3.46
CA GLY A 420 6.45 15.74 -3.95
C GLY A 420 7.62 15.40 -3.00
N SER A 421 7.35 14.68 -1.90
CA SER A 421 8.42 14.09 -1.09
C SER A 421 9.11 12.97 -1.86
N LYS A 422 10.40 12.73 -1.58
CA LYS A 422 11.18 11.67 -2.23
C LYS A 422 11.60 10.63 -1.23
N VAL A 423 11.40 9.36 -1.54
CA VAL A 423 11.94 8.26 -0.74
C VAL A 423 13.47 8.38 -0.73
N VAL A 424 14.10 8.25 0.45
CA VAL A 424 15.56 8.28 0.58
C VAL A 424 16.08 6.96 1.14
N GLU A 425 17.26 6.54 0.66
CA GLU A 425 17.87 5.30 1.11
C GLU A 425 18.03 5.30 2.63
N THR A 426 17.46 4.29 3.28
CA THR A 426 17.58 4.10 4.73
C THR A 426 18.02 2.68 5.03
N THR A 427 19.20 2.56 5.66
CA THR A 427 19.77 1.27 6.05
C THR A 427 19.74 1.09 7.56
N LYS A 428 19.47 -0.13 8.01
CA LYS A 428 19.58 -0.57 9.41
C LYS A 428 20.74 -1.54 9.57
N ASP A 429 21.46 -1.47 10.68
CA ASP A 429 22.64 -2.31 10.97
C ASP A 429 22.29 -3.67 11.61
N ILE A 430 21.00 -4.00 11.64
CA ILE A 430 20.47 -5.29 12.07
C ILE A 430 19.78 -6.02 10.92
N TYR A 431 19.76 -7.34 11.00
CA TYR A 431 18.98 -8.20 10.11
C TYR A 431 17.94 -8.94 10.95
N ASP A 432 16.71 -8.45 10.93
CA ASP A 432 15.59 -8.95 11.73
C ASP A 432 14.46 -9.53 10.84
N TYR A 433 14.86 -10.13 9.71
CA TYR A 433 13.96 -10.86 8.81
C TYR A 433 13.49 -12.15 9.45
N ILE A 434 12.20 -12.41 9.34
CA ILE A 434 11.54 -13.65 9.77
C ILE A 434 10.92 -14.35 8.56
N GLU A 435 10.90 -15.66 8.61
CA GLU A 435 10.22 -16.49 7.62
C GLU A 435 9.53 -17.65 8.35
N GLU A 436 8.22 -17.73 8.21
CA GLU A 436 7.41 -18.83 8.75
C GLU A 436 6.86 -19.66 7.60
N ARG A 437 6.85 -20.98 7.79
CA ARG A 437 6.36 -21.94 6.81
C ARG A 437 5.31 -22.85 7.44
N ASP A 438 4.32 -23.23 6.63
CA ASP A 438 3.34 -24.24 7.01
C ASP A 438 3.95 -25.66 7.01
N ASN A 439 3.14 -26.65 7.37
CA ASN A 439 3.54 -28.05 7.40
C ASN A 439 3.88 -28.64 6.02
N GLU A 440 3.47 -27.96 4.95
CA GLU A 440 3.72 -28.36 3.54
C GLU A 440 4.97 -27.66 3.00
N GLY A 441 5.54 -26.70 3.75
CA GLY A 441 6.74 -25.94 3.41
C GLY A 441 6.47 -24.66 2.63
N ASN A 442 5.21 -24.24 2.49
CA ASN A 442 4.86 -22.97 1.88
C ASN A 442 5.14 -21.83 2.86
N ILE A 443 5.61 -20.68 2.35
CA ILE A 443 5.77 -19.47 3.14
C ILE A 443 4.39 -18.94 3.52
N VAL A 444 4.13 -18.80 4.82
CA VAL A 444 2.92 -18.18 5.35
C VAL A 444 3.16 -16.74 5.81
N GLU A 445 4.40 -16.43 6.21
CA GLU A 445 4.85 -15.09 6.49
C GLU A 445 6.34 -14.95 6.20
N ALA A 446 6.74 -13.83 5.60
CA ALA A 446 8.14 -13.50 5.31
C ALA A 446 8.32 -11.98 5.32
N ASN A 447 8.73 -11.43 6.45
CA ASN A 447 8.80 -9.98 6.68
C ASN A 447 9.96 -9.59 7.59
N TYR A 448 10.22 -8.29 7.69
CA TYR A 448 11.09 -7.72 8.72
C TYR A 448 10.26 -7.38 9.97
N ILE A 449 10.81 -7.66 11.16
CA ILE A 449 10.19 -7.29 12.45
C ILE A 449 10.11 -5.77 12.62
N THR A 450 11.14 -5.07 12.12
CA THR A 450 11.17 -3.61 12.11
C THR A 450 11.24 -3.10 10.68
N ASN A 451 10.21 -2.43 10.22
CA ASN A 451 10.17 -1.80 8.91
C ASN A 451 10.41 -0.30 9.06
N VAL A 452 11.19 0.26 8.13
CA VAL A 452 11.59 1.68 8.17
C VAL A 452 11.51 2.24 6.78
N VAL A 453 10.86 3.38 6.62
CA VAL A 453 10.89 4.16 5.38
C VAL A 453 11.18 5.62 5.71
N SER A 454 11.99 6.27 4.88
CA SER A 454 12.32 7.69 5.07
C SER A 454 12.09 8.48 3.79
N PHE A 455 11.68 9.73 3.99
CA PHE A 455 11.40 10.69 2.91
C PHE A 455 12.15 12.00 3.15
N LEU A 456 12.61 12.59 2.07
CA LEU A 456 13.01 13.99 2.03
C LEU A 456 11.82 14.80 1.49
N THR A 457 11.31 15.71 2.31
CA THR A 457 10.16 16.54 1.97
C THR A 457 10.55 17.75 1.11
N PRO A 458 9.60 18.36 0.37
CA PRO A 458 9.87 19.58 -0.43
C PRO A 458 10.39 20.77 0.40
N ASP A 459 10.01 20.86 1.69
CA ASP A 459 10.51 21.87 2.64
C ASP A 459 11.84 21.45 3.33
N ASN A 460 12.50 20.42 2.78
CA ASN A 460 13.81 19.93 3.20
C ASN A 460 13.85 19.33 4.61
N LYS A 461 12.75 18.82 5.13
CA LYS A 461 12.74 17.97 6.33
C LYS A 461 12.97 16.52 5.94
N VAL A 462 13.35 15.69 6.91
CA VAL A 462 13.42 14.26 6.72
C VAL A 462 12.37 13.61 7.61
N VAL A 463 11.46 12.86 7.02
CA VAL A 463 10.42 12.11 7.72
C VAL A 463 10.75 10.63 7.69
N THR A 464 10.88 10.01 8.85
CA THR A 464 11.15 8.57 8.97
C THR A 464 10.01 7.90 9.72
N VAL A 465 9.39 6.91 9.12
CA VAL A 465 8.38 6.06 9.76
C VAL A 465 9.01 4.72 10.12
N ILE A 466 8.91 4.34 11.40
CA ILE A 466 9.40 3.09 11.95
C ILE A 466 8.20 2.27 12.43
N VAL A 467 8.00 1.09 11.88
CA VAL A 467 7.00 0.11 12.32
C VAL A 467 7.73 -0.99 13.08
N ASN A 468 7.56 -1.03 14.39
CA ASN A 468 8.21 -2.02 15.26
C ASN A 468 7.18 -3.05 15.74
N GLU A 469 7.21 -4.24 15.17
CA GLU A 469 6.36 -5.37 15.58
C GLU A 469 6.98 -6.22 16.70
N GLY A 470 8.24 -5.94 17.05
CA GLY A 470 9.01 -6.64 18.08
C GLY A 470 8.97 -5.98 19.47
N GLU A 471 10.03 -6.23 20.24
CA GLU A 471 10.26 -5.67 21.56
C GLU A 471 10.77 -4.22 21.47
N ASP A 472 10.89 -3.54 22.63
CA ASP A 472 11.49 -2.20 22.75
C ASP A 472 12.90 -2.19 22.12
N ARG A 473 13.24 -1.10 21.39
CA ARG A 473 14.54 -0.97 20.74
C ARG A 473 15.15 0.41 20.98
N ASP A 474 16.37 0.45 21.46
CA ASP A 474 17.21 1.66 21.45
C ASP A 474 17.72 1.95 20.04
N VAL A 475 17.26 3.03 19.42
CA VAL A 475 17.59 3.39 18.04
C VAL A 475 18.47 4.64 17.97
N LYS A 476 19.60 4.51 17.29
CA LYS A 476 20.54 5.60 17.01
C LYS A 476 20.42 6.03 15.55
N PHE A 477 20.44 7.32 15.31
CA PHE A 477 20.31 7.90 13.98
C PHE A 477 21.63 8.45 13.47
N LYS A 478 21.92 8.21 12.19
CA LYS A 478 22.91 8.93 11.40
C LYS A 478 22.15 9.64 10.27
N VAL A 479 21.88 10.90 10.46
CA VAL A 479 21.17 11.79 9.53
C VAL A 479 21.80 13.18 9.60
N ASP A 480 21.82 13.90 8.49
CA ASP A 480 22.33 15.29 8.43
C ASP A 480 21.24 16.27 8.85
N ARG A 481 20.85 16.22 10.11
CA ARG A 481 19.86 17.11 10.75
C ARG A 481 20.19 17.27 12.23
N ASP A 482 19.82 18.41 12.79
CA ASP A 482 20.16 18.79 14.18
C ASP A 482 19.06 18.49 15.18
N ASN A 483 17.80 18.59 14.77
CA ASN A 483 16.65 18.46 15.64
C ASN A 483 15.72 17.35 15.12
N MET A 484 14.88 16.84 16.01
CA MET A 484 13.86 15.87 15.68
C MET A 484 12.62 16.04 16.56
N THR A 485 11.46 15.75 15.98
CA THR A 485 10.19 15.56 16.70
C THR A 485 9.75 14.14 16.49
N VAL A 486 9.31 13.46 17.56
CA VAL A 486 8.94 12.04 17.58
C VAL A 486 7.48 11.89 17.94
N ILE A 487 6.73 11.26 17.08
CA ILE A 487 5.30 10.99 17.22
C ILE A 487 5.11 9.48 17.28
N THR A 488 4.38 8.97 18.28
CA THR A 488 4.27 7.53 18.52
C THR A 488 2.81 7.10 18.72
N THR A 489 2.45 6.00 18.08
CA THR A 489 1.21 5.24 18.33
C THR A 489 1.56 3.87 18.93
N THR A 490 0.91 3.54 20.04
CA THR A 490 0.90 2.22 20.69
C THR A 490 -0.54 1.81 20.96
N GLN A 491 -0.77 0.71 21.67
CA GLN A 491 -2.13 0.32 22.09
C GLN A 491 -2.83 1.42 22.93
N GLU A 492 -2.08 2.21 23.68
CA GLU A 492 -2.61 3.24 24.61
C GLU A 492 -2.46 4.68 24.11
N LYS A 493 -1.69 4.89 23.05
CA LYS A 493 -1.35 6.22 22.52
C LYS A 493 -1.70 6.30 21.05
N GLN A 494 -2.21 7.45 20.61
CA GLN A 494 -2.57 7.71 19.22
C GLN A 494 -1.93 9.02 18.76
N LEU A 495 -0.86 8.94 17.96
CA LEU A 495 -0.10 10.10 17.44
C LEU A 495 0.41 11.04 18.54
N ASP A 496 0.84 10.49 19.67
CA ASP A 496 1.38 11.29 20.79
C ASP A 496 2.77 11.81 20.44
N GLU A 497 3.00 13.12 20.57
CA GLU A 497 4.35 13.70 20.56
C GLU A 497 5.09 13.27 21.81
N THR A 498 6.06 12.38 21.66
CA THR A 498 6.82 11.79 22.78
C THR A 498 8.14 12.46 23.01
N TYR A 499 8.67 13.18 22.02
CA TYR A 499 9.91 13.95 22.14
C TYR A 499 9.98 15.05 21.09
N SER A 500 10.55 16.18 21.47
CA SER A 500 10.97 17.24 20.53
C SER A 500 12.29 17.88 21.03
N GLY A 501 13.30 18.01 20.17
CA GLY A 501 14.60 18.59 20.53
C GLY A 501 15.75 18.08 19.64
N LYS A 502 16.96 18.08 20.19
CA LYS A 502 18.17 17.64 19.47
C LYS A 502 18.10 16.16 19.07
N VAL A 503 18.68 15.83 17.92
CA VAL A 503 18.85 14.43 17.48
C VAL A 503 19.65 13.67 18.51
N LYS A 504 19.09 12.57 19.00
CA LYS A 504 19.71 11.68 19.99
C LYS A 504 19.22 10.24 19.77
N LYS A 505 19.85 9.32 20.48
CA LYS A 505 19.31 7.96 20.64
C LYS A 505 17.97 8.00 21.40
N ILE A 506 16.97 7.26 20.91
CA ILE A 506 15.67 7.12 21.56
C ILE A 506 15.27 5.64 21.63
N GLU A 507 14.42 5.32 22.57
CA GLU A 507 13.71 4.04 22.62
C GLU A 507 12.48 4.09 21.72
N ILE A 508 12.35 3.12 20.81
CA ILE A 508 11.15 2.84 20.03
C ILE A 508 10.39 1.74 20.75
N PRO A 509 9.17 1.99 21.22
CA PRO A 509 8.44 1.01 22.01
C PRO A 509 8.13 -0.28 21.24
N ALA A 510 7.97 -1.38 21.97
CA ALA A 510 7.40 -2.61 21.44
C ALA A 510 6.01 -2.35 20.85
N LYS A 511 5.68 -3.07 19.78
CA LYS A 511 4.37 -2.96 19.13
C LYS A 511 3.95 -1.50 18.92
N SER A 512 4.74 -0.73 18.15
CA SER A 512 4.51 0.69 17.93
C SER A 512 4.74 1.11 16.48
N ILE A 513 4.09 2.22 16.11
CA ILE A 513 4.41 2.99 14.91
C ILE A 513 4.96 4.34 15.37
N THR A 514 6.12 4.70 14.88
CA THR A 514 6.80 5.94 15.27
C THR A 514 7.21 6.73 14.04
N THR A 515 6.68 7.95 13.91
CA THR A 515 7.14 8.92 12.91
C THR A 515 8.11 9.90 13.55
N ILE A 516 9.24 10.11 12.90
CA ILE A 516 10.27 11.06 13.32
C ILE A 516 10.44 12.09 12.21
N VAL A 517 10.22 13.35 12.57
CA VAL A 517 10.47 14.51 11.68
C VAL A 517 11.79 15.13 12.09
N PHE A 518 12.79 15.03 11.23
CA PHE A 518 14.11 15.65 11.43
C PHE A 518 14.20 17.00 10.71
N GLU A 519 14.76 18.01 11.41
CA GLU A 519 14.90 19.40 10.97
C GLU A 519 16.33 19.92 11.10
#